data_929e871bd44de7a706157b93568aebac
#
_entry.id   929e871bd44de7a706157b93568aebac
#
_cell.length_a   1.000
_cell.length_b   1.000
_cell.length_c   1.000
_cell.angle_alpha   90.00
_cell.angle_beta   90.00
_cell.angle_gamma   90.00
#
_symmetry.space_group_name_H-M   'P 1'
#
loop_
_entity.id
_entity.type
_entity.pdbx_description
1 polymer ?
#
loop_
_entity_poly.entity_id
_entity_poly.type
_entity_poly.pdbx_seq_one_letter_code
_entity_poly.pdbx_strand_id
1 'polypeptide(L)'
;GVNHPETKEVAMIFMNLMSELHHHMIKEEQILFPYILNLVKMFNGEVDTHNFRQFVENPVRMMLLEHDQAGDMLKKINELTSNFTLPEGACNTFRASYSNLKEMEDDIMLHIHLENNILFPKAIVLEKQIAESLIEG
;
A
#
# COMPACT_ATOMS: atom_id res chain seq x y z
N GLY A 1 14.55 -34.25 0.48
CA GLY A 1 13.47 -33.50 -0.11
C GLY A 1 13.86 -32.88 -1.42
N VAL A 2 12.84 -32.52 -2.19
CA VAL A 2 13.08 -31.84 -3.45
C VAL A 2 13.67 -30.46 -3.19
N ASN A 3 14.75 -30.17 -3.87
CA ASN A 3 15.44 -28.90 -3.71
C ASN A 3 14.78 -27.82 -4.58
N HIS A 4 14.20 -26.81 -3.95
CA HIS A 4 13.60 -25.66 -4.61
C HIS A 4 14.32 -24.39 -4.17
N PRO A 5 15.48 -24.06 -4.79
CA PRO A 5 16.26 -22.87 -4.39
C PRO A 5 15.46 -21.57 -4.51
N GLU A 6 14.51 -21.50 -5.42
CA GLU A 6 13.63 -20.34 -5.59
C GLU A 6 12.77 -20.06 -4.34
N THR A 7 12.44 -21.09 -3.55
CA THR A 7 11.62 -20.87 -2.35
C THR A 7 12.36 -20.07 -1.30
N LYS A 8 13.69 -20.24 -1.20
CA LYS A 8 14.52 -19.49 -0.28
C LYS A 8 14.55 -18.00 -0.65
N GLU A 9 14.74 -17.71 -1.93
CA GLU A 9 14.75 -16.35 -2.45
C GLU A 9 13.35 -15.70 -2.29
N VAL A 10 12.30 -16.43 -2.62
CA VAL A 10 10.91 -15.97 -2.42
C VAL A 10 10.67 -15.62 -0.95
N ALA A 11 11.09 -16.47 -0.02
CA ALA A 11 10.93 -16.22 1.41
C ALA A 11 11.65 -14.93 1.84
N MET A 12 12.85 -14.70 1.33
CA MET A 12 13.62 -13.49 1.65
C MET A 12 12.92 -12.24 1.13
N ILE A 13 12.45 -12.27 -0.12
CA ILE A 13 11.72 -11.14 -0.72
C ILE A 13 10.44 -10.89 0.05
N PHE A 14 9.71 -11.95 0.37
CA PHE A 14 8.45 -11.85 1.10
C PHE A 14 8.66 -11.23 2.49
N MET A 15 9.69 -11.65 3.22
CA MET A 15 9.97 -11.08 4.54
C MET A 15 10.33 -9.60 4.44
N ASN A 16 11.09 -9.23 3.42
CA ASN A 16 11.43 -7.84 3.16
C ASN A 16 10.19 -7.02 2.83
N LEU A 17 9.32 -7.56 1.96
CA LEU A 17 8.05 -6.95 1.60
C LEU A 17 7.18 -6.72 2.83
N MET A 18 7.05 -7.71 3.69
CA MET A 18 6.25 -7.60 4.92
C MET A 18 6.80 -6.53 5.86
N SER A 19 8.12 -6.46 6.00
CA SER A 19 8.76 -5.44 6.82
C SER A 19 8.47 -4.03 6.28
N GLU A 20 8.63 -3.83 4.98
CA GLU A 20 8.36 -2.54 4.35
C GLU A 20 6.89 -2.15 4.42
N LEU A 21 5.98 -3.11 4.20
CA LEU A 21 4.55 -2.86 4.33
C LEU A 21 4.15 -2.51 5.76
N HIS A 22 4.77 -3.15 6.74
CA HIS A 22 4.53 -2.83 8.15
C HIS A 22 4.87 -1.37 8.44
N HIS A 23 6.04 -0.91 8.03
CA HIS A 23 6.45 0.49 8.20
C HIS A 23 5.55 1.44 7.42
N HIS A 24 5.16 1.07 6.21
CA HIS A 24 4.25 1.83 5.37
C HIS A 24 2.89 2.03 6.06
N MET A 25 2.33 0.94 6.59
CA MET A 25 1.03 0.99 7.27
C MET A 25 1.07 1.81 8.55
N ILE A 26 2.18 1.79 9.28
CA ILE A 26 2.34 2.63 10.47
C ILE A 26 2.27 4.11 10.08
N LYS A 27 2.95 4.51 9.00
CA LYS A 27 2.91 5.90 8.53
C LYS A 27 1.50 6.30 8.11
N GLU A 28 0.77 5.41 7.43
CA GLU A 28 -0.62 5.69 7.05
C GLU A 28 -1.52 5.86 8.27
N GLU A 29 -1.45 4.93 9.21
CA GLU A 29 -2.33 4.93 10.39
C GLU A 29 -2.02 6.07 11.35
N GLN A 30 -0.76 6.43 11.53
CA GLN A 30 -0.36 7.43 12.51
C GLN A 30 -0.30 8.84 11.95
N ILE A 31 -0.09 9.01 10.65
CA ILE A 31 0.15 10.33 10.05
C ILE A 31 -0.88 10.63 8.96
N LEU A 32 -0.92 9.81 7.90
CA LEU A 32 -1.68 10.16 6.71
C LEU A 32 -3.18 10.06 6.89
N PHE A 33 -3.68 8.94 7.41
CA PHE A 33 -5.13 8.76 7.58
C PHE A 33 -5.72 9.75 8.58
N PRO A 34 -5.09 10.02 9.75
CA PRO A 34 -5.59 11.06 10.64
C PRO A 34 -5.61 12.43 9.98
N TYR A 35 -4.62 12.74 9.16
CA TYR A 35 -4.57 14.00 8.42
C TYR A 35 -5.73 14.10 7.42
N ILE A 36 -5.96 13.04 6.65
CA ILE A 36 -7.07 13.02 5.68
C ILE A 36 -8.41 13.13 6.39
N LEU A 37 -8.58 12.43 7.49
CA LEU A 37 -9.82 12.51 8.28
C LEU A 37 -10.05 13.94 8.77
N ASN A 38 -8.99 14.62 9.20
CA ASN A 38 -9.09 16.00 9.64
C ASN A 38 -9.48 16.94 8.47
N LEU A 39 -8.97 16.67 7.25
CA LEU A 39 -9.40 17.42 6.06
C LEU A 39 -10.90 17.27 5.82
N VAL A 40 -11.43 16.06 5.96
CA VAL A 40 -12.86 15.79 5.81
C VAL A 40 -13.65 16.59 6.84
N LYS A 41 -13.20 16.60 8.09
CA LYS A 41 -13.85 17.36 9.17
C LYS A 41 -13.81 18.86 8.90
N MET A 42 -12.71 19.40 8.42
CA MET A 42 -12.59 20.81 8.02
C MET A 42 -13.57 21.14 6.89
N PHE A 43 -13.63 20.28 5.87
CA PHE A 43 -14.51 20.47 4.72
C PHE A 43 -15.99 20.47 5.15
N ASN A 44 -16.34 19.63 6.10
CA ASN A 44 -17.71 19.52 6.62
C ASN A 44 -18.04 20.57 7.67
N GLY A 45 -17.10 21.42 8.03
CA GLY A 45 -17.32 22.45 9.06
C GLY A 45 -17.32 21.92 10.48
N GLU A 46 -16.88 20.69 10.71
CA GLU A 46 -16.85 20.08 12.03
C GLU A 46 -15.73 20.59 12.92
N VAL A 47 -14.62 21.03 12.30
CA VAL A 47 -13.49 21.67 12.99
C VAL A 47 -13.10 22.91 12.22
N ASP A 48 -12.47 23.89 12.91
CA ASP A 48 -12.04 25.10 12.24
C ASP A 48 -10.78 24.86 11.39
N THR A 49 -10.49 25.83 10.52
CA THR A 49 -9.36 25.74 9.59
C THR A 49 -8.17 26.55 10.07
N HIS A 50 -8.14 26.94 11.35
CA HIS A 50 -7.11 27.80 11.92
C HIS A 50 -5.70 27.26 11.72
N ASN A 51 -5.53 25.94 11.87
CA ASN A 51 -4.24 25.27 11.74
C ASN A 51 -4.06 24.58 10.38
N PHE A 52 -4.88 24.94 9.40
CA PHE A 52 -4.77 24.32 8.08
C PHE A 52 -3.42 24.63 7.44
N ARG A 53 -2.80 23.59 6.90
CA ARG A 53 -1.58 23.71 6.09
C ARG A 53 -1.64 22.68 4.97
N GLN A 54 -1.11 23.02 3.82
CA GLN A 54 -0.97 22.07 2.73
C GLN A 54 0.15 21.09 3.08
N PHE A 55 -0.19 19.83 3.18
CA PHE A 55 0.72 18.80 3.69
C PHE A 55 0.67 17.50 2.90
N VAL A 56 -0.47 17.18 2.27
CA VAL A 56 -0.75 15.82 1.79
C VAL A 56 0.13 15.38 0.62
N GLU A 57 0.60 16.33 -0.19
CA GLU A 57 1.31 16.01 -1.43
C GLU A 57 2.58 15.18 -1.20
N ASN A 58 3.43 15.59 -0.26
CA ASN A 58 4.68 14.88 0.00
C ASN A 58 4.46 13.48 0.61
N PRO A 59 3.62 13.33 1.65
CA PRO A 59 3.31 11.99 2.16
C PRO A 59 2.70 11.07 1.09
N VAL A 60 1.80 11.58 0.25
CA VAL A 60 1.21 10.79 -0.83
C VAL A 60 2.28 10.35 -1.83
N ARG A 61 3.18 11.26 -2.20
CA ARG A 61 4.27 10.92 -3.13
C ARG A 61 5.14 9.79 -2.57
N MET A 62 5.45 9.85 -1.26
CA MET A 62 6.21 8.78 -0.61
C MET A 62 5.45 7.47 -0.59
N MET A 63 4.13 7.52 -0.34
CA MET A 63 3.29 6.32 -0.36
C MET A 63 3.25 5.68 -1.75
N LEU A 64 3.12 6.50 -2.79
CA LEU A 64 3.12 6.02 -4.18
C LEU A 64 4.46 5.34 -4.53
N LEU A 65 5.57 5.92 -4.09
CA LEU A 65 6.89 5.32 -4.30
C LEU A 65 7.01 3.97 -3.59
N GLU A 66 6.54 3.90 -2.34
CA GLU A 66 6.54 2.64 -1.58
C GLU A 66 5.62 1.60 -2.21
N HIS A 67 4.50 2.03 -2.80
CA HIS A 67 3.61 1.14 -3.56
C HIS A 67 4.32 0.55 -4.78
N ASP A 68 5.07 1.37 -5.50
CA ASP A 68 5.85 0.89 -6.66
C ASP A 68 6.89 -0.14 -6.23
N GLN A 69 7.57 0.11 -5.12
CA GLN A 69 8.55 -0.84 -4.57
C GLN A 69 7.90 -2.16 -4.16
N ALA A 70 6.74 -2.10 -3.51
CA ALA A 70 5.98 -3.29 -3.16
C ALA A 70 5.54 -4.06 -4.41
N GLY A 71 5.06 -3.34 -5.42
CA GLY A 71 4.69 -3.93 -6.71
C GLY A 71 5.85 -4.65 -7.39
N ASP A 72 7.05 -4.07 -7.34
CA ASP A 72 8.25 -4.70 -7.91
C ASP A 72 8.61 -5.97 -7.16
N MET A 73 8.50 -5.99 -5.83
CA MET A 73 8.74 -7.19 -5.03
C MET A 73 7.74 -8.29 -5.35
N LEU A 74 6.46 -7.94 -5.48
CA LEU A 74 5.42 -8.90 -5.86
C LEU A 74 5.66 -9.46 -7.26
N LYS A 75 6.08 -8.61 -8.18
CA LYS A 75 6.43 -9.04 -9.53
C LYS A 75 7.58 -10.04 -9.51
N LYS A 76 8.60 -9.79 -8.68
CA LYS A 76 9.72 -10.70 -8.54
C LYS A 76 9.30 -12.04 -7.97
N ILE A 77 8.41 -12.03 -6.98
CA ILE A 77 7.83 -13.27 -6.42
C ILE A 77 7.07 -14.04 -7.51
N ASN A 78 6.28 -13.35 -8.32
CA ASN A 78 5.56 -13.98 -9.43
C ASN A 78 6.52 -14.61 -10.45
N GLU A 79 7.61 -13.94 -10.78
CA GLU A 79 8.60 -14.47 -11.72
C GLU A 79 9.26 -15.73 -11.15
N LEU A 80 9.69 -15.68 -9.88
CA LEU A 80 10.37 -16.80 -9.23
C LEU A 80 9.46 -18.02 -9.03
N THR A 81 8.17 -17.80 -8.86
CA THR A 81 7.20 -18.88 -8.66
C THR A 81 6.48 -19.27 -9.94
N SER A 82 6.85 -18.69 -11.07
CA SER A 82 6.16 -18.88 -12.35
C SER A 82 4.65 -18.66 -12.20
N ASN A 83 4.28 -17.52 -11.62
CA ASN A 83 2.90 -17.13 -11.31
C ASN A 83 2.21 -18.13 -10.38
N PHE A 84 2.93 -18.60 -9.34
CA PHE A 84 2.44 -19.57 -8.37
C PHE A 84 2.08 -20.93 -8.97
N THR A 85 2.77 -21.29 -10.06
CA THR A 85 2.62 -22.62 -10.65
C THR A 85 3.26 -23.64 -9.72
N LEU A 86 2.49 -24.64 -9.33
CA LEU A 86 2.98 -25.68 -8.43
C LEU A 86 3.96 -26.61 -9.17
N PRO A 87 5.13 -26.89 -8.56
CA PRO A 87 6.04 -27.87 -9.13
C PRO A 87 5.42 -29.26 -9.08
N GLU A 88 5.86 -30.13 -9.97
CA GLU A 88 5.43 -31.52 -9.98
C GLU A 88 5.77 -32.17 -8.64
N GLY A 89 4.83 -32.91 -8.07
CA GLY A 89 5.01 -33.58 -6.79
C GLY A 89 4.90 -32.67 -5.57
N ALA A 90 4.36 -31.44 -5.73
CA ALA A 90 4.21 -30.52 -4.62
C ALA A 90 3.34 -31.11 -3.51
N CYS A 91 3.80 -31.00 -2.26
CA CYS A 91 3.03 -31.43 -1.10
C CYS A 91 1.93 -30.44 -0.75
N ASN A 92 1.03 -30.84 0.15
CA ASN A 92 -0.09 -29.99 0.57
C ASN A 92 0.36 -28.70 1.24
N THR A 93 1.45 -28.76 2.02
CA THR A 93 2.01 -27.56 2.67
C THR A 93 2.51 -26.57 1.63
N PHE A 94 3.20 -27.05 0.60
CA PHE A 94 3.70 -26.20 -0.50
C PHE A 94 2.53 -25.56 -1.23
N ARG A 95 1.51 -26.35 -1.53
CA ARG A 95 0.28 -25.87 -2.20
C ARG A 95 -0.41 -24.79 -1.38
N ALA A 96 -0.57 -25.02 -0.07
CA ALA A 96 -1.18 -24.04 0.82
C ALA A 96 -0.36 -22.75 0.91
N SER A 97 0.96 -22.87 0.94
CA SER A 97 1.85 -21.70 0.97
C SER A 97 1.68 -20.82 -0.28
N TYR A 98 1.63 -21.43 -1.45
CA TYR A 98 1.43 -20.68 -2.69
C TYR A 98 0.04 -20.05 -2.76
N SER A 99 -0.97 -20.75 -2.30
CA SER A 99 -2.33 -20.22 -2.25
C SER A 99 -2.41 -18.99 -1.33
N ASN A 100 -1.77 -19.06 -0.17
CA ASN A 100 -1.75 -17.95 0.78
C ASN A 100 -0.97 -16.75 0.23
N LEU A 101 0.16 -16.99 -0.44
CA LEU A 101 0.95 -15.93 -1.06
C LEU A 101 0.15 -15.21 -2.15
N LYS A 102 -0.56 -15.97 -2.97
CA LYS A 102 -1.36 -15.36 -4.03
C LYS A 102 -2.51 -14.55 -3.47
N GLU A 103 -3.18 -15.05 -2.46
CA GLU A 103 -4.27 -14.32 -1.80
C GLU A 103 -3.75 -13.01 -1.20
N MET A 104 -2.59 -13.06 -0.54
CA MET A 104 -1.97 -11.87 0.02
C MET A 104 -1.57 -10.87 -1.07
N GLU A 105 -1.03 -11.35 -2.19
CA GLU A 105 -0.73 -10.48 -3.33
C GLU A 105 -1.98 -9.76 -3.83
N ASP A 106 -3.07 -10.50 -4.01
CA ASP A 106 -4.33 -9.91 -4.47
C ASP A 106 -4.83 -8.84 -3.50
N ASP A 107 -4.74 -9.10 -2.19
CA ASP A 107 -5.13 -8.14 -1.16
C ASP A 107 -4.26 -6.89 -1.19
N ILE A 108 -2.96 -7.05 -1.31
CA ILE A 108 -2.01 -5.93 -1.37
C ILE A 108 -2.28 -5.09 -2.62
N MET A 109 -2.46 -5.73 -3.77
CA MET A 109 -2.71 -5.02 -5.03
C MET A 109 -4.04 -4.27 -5.00
N LEU A 110 -5.07 -4.84 -4.38
CA LEU A 110 -6.36 -4.15 -4.20
C LEU A 110 -6.18 -2.92 -3.31
N HIS A 111 -5.45 -3.05 -2.20
CA HIS A 111 -5.18 -1.95 -1.29
C HIS A 111 -4.44 -0.81 -2.01
N ILE A 112 -3.40 -1.15 -2.77
CA ILE A 112 -2.64 -0.17 -3.56
C ILE A 112 -3.56 0.51 -4.58
N HIS A 113 -4.40 -0.26 -5.28
CA HIS A 113 -5.32 0.27 -6.26
C HIS A 113 -6.30 1.28 -5.65
N LEU A 114 -6.88 0.95 -4.51
CA LEU A 114 -7.84 1.82 -3.84
C LEU A 114 -7.18 3.13 -3.40
N GLU A 115 -5.97 3.06 -2.87
CA GLU A 115 -5.24 4.25 -2.44
C GLU A 115 -4.79 5.10 -3.63
N ASN A 116 -4.18 4.49 -4.63
CA ASN A 116 -3.63 5.23 -5.77
C ASN A 116 -4.71 5.90 -6.62
N ASN A 117 -5.84 5.24 -6.79
CA ASN A 117 -6.84 5.69 -7.76
C ASN A 117 -8.06 6.36 -7.13
N ILE A 118 -8.27 6.18 -5.83
CA ILE A 118 -9.46 6.74 -5.15
C ILE A 118 -9.04 7.64 -3.99
N LEU A 119 -8.40 7.08 -2.96
CA LEU A 119 -8.17 7.81 -1.71
C LEU A 119 -7.22 8.99 -1.89
N PHE A 120 -6.04 8.75 -2.46
CA PHE A 120 -5.02 9.82 -2.58
C PHE A 120 -5.44 10.92 -3.53
N PRO A 121 -6.01 10.63 -4.72
CA PRO A 121 -6.52 11.71 -5.57
C PRO A 121 -7.59 12.55 -4.89
N LYS A 122 -8.51 11.91 -4.16
CA LYS A 122 -9.56 12.64 -3.45
C LYS A 122 -8.99 13.50 -2.32
N ALA A 123 -7.99 13.00 -1.60
CA ALA A 123 -7.33 13.76 -0.53
C ALA A 123 -6.64 15.02 -1.08
N ILE A 124 -5.96 14.88 -2.22
CA ILE A 124 -5.29 16.01 -2.87
C ILE A 124 -6.30 17.06 -3.31
N VAL A 125 -7.40 16.64 -3.95
CA VAL A 125 -8.46 17.56 -4.38
C VAL A 125 -9.09 18.25 -3.19
N LEU A 126 -9.39 17.51 -2.13
CA LEU A 126 -10.01 18.05 -0.92
C LEU A 126 -9.12 19.10 -0.27
N GLU A 127 -7.83 18.84 -0.16
CA GLU A 127 -6.89 19.80 0.40
C GLU A 127 -6.86 21.10 -0.42
N LYS A 128 -6.84 20.97 -1.76
CA LYS A 128 -6.90 22.12 -2.65
C LYS A 128 -8.18 22.93 -2.48
N GLN A 129 -9.31 22.26 -2.35
CA GLN A 129 -10.60 22.91 -2.16
C GLN A 129 -10.63 23.73 -0.86
N ILE A 130 -10.07 23.19 0.21
CA ILE A 130 -9.98 23.90 1.48
C ILE A 130 -9.06 25.11 1.34
N ALA A 131 -7.90 24.93 0.71
CA ALA A 131 -6.95 26.03 0.50
C ALA A 131 -7.58 27.17 -0.32
N GLU A 132 -8.28 26.85 -1.40
CA GLU A 132 -8.96 27.84 -2.23
C GLU A 132 -10.05 28.58 -1.44
N SER A 133 -10.82 27.86 -0.64
CA SER A 133 -11.85 28.42 0.21
C SER A 133 -11.28 29.47 1.19
N LEU A 134 -10.09 29.22 1.74
CA LEU A 134 -9.45 30.13 2.67
C LEU A 134 -8.91 31.39 1.97
N ILE A 135 -8.50 31.28 0.71
CA ILE A 135 -8.04 32.42 -0.07
C ILE A 135 -9.22 33.33 -0.45
N GLU A 136 -10.35 32.73 -0.84
CA GLU A 136 -11.56 33.46 -1.23
C GLU A 136 -12.31 34.08 -0.04
N GLY A 137 -12.18 33.43 1.10
CA GLY A 137 -12.84 33.86 2.33
C GLY A 137 -12.06 34.88 3.10
#